data_c6b6a9e4d15080dd80731f440bf346eb
#
_entry.id   c6b6a9e4d15080dd80731f440bf346eb
#
_cell.length_a   1.000
_cell.length_b   1.000
_cell.length_c   1.000
_cell.angle_alpha   90.00
_cell.angle_beta   90.00
_cell.angle_gamma   90.00
#
_symmetry.space_group_name_H-M   'P 1'
#
loop_
_entity.id
_entity.type
_entity.pdbx_description
1 polymer ?
#
loop_
_entity_poly.entity_id
_entity_poly.type
_entity_poly.pdbx_seq_one_letter_code
_entity_poly.pdbx_strand_id
1 'polypeptide(L)'
;MKIGLYFGTYNPIHVGHMIIANHMAEFADLDQVWMVVTPHNPLKKKATLLDDHHRLQMVYLATEDYPKIKPSDIEFKLPQPNYTVNTLVHLQEKYPTHEFSLIMGEDNLKTLHKWKNYEVILDHYDIYVYPRISEEAENIELKSHPKVHIIDAPIVEISSTFIRNSIKEGKNIQPLLPSKVWEYIDHNNFYKK
;
A
#
# COMPACT_ATOMS: atom_id res chain seq x y z
N MET A 1 -6.45 -18.61 5.42
CA MET A 1 -5.72 -17.50 6.05
C MET A 1 -6.41 -16.20 5.69
N LYS A 2 -6.50 -15.28 6.64
CA LYS A 2 -6.97 -13.91 6.40
C LYS A 2 -5.80 -13.02 5.99
N ILE A 3 -5.85 -12.47 4.79
CA ILE A 3 -4.75 -11.73 4.18
C ILE A 3 -5.19 -10.29 3.89
N GLY A 4 -4.51 -9.34 4.51
CA GLY A 4 -4.69 -7.92 4.23
C GLY A 4 -3.85 -7.49 3.02
N LEU A 5 -4.49 -6.92 2.00
CA LEU A 5 -3.84 -6.42 0.80
C LEU A 5 -3.58 -4.91 0.95
N TYR A 6 -2.32 -4.54 1.02
CA TYR A 6 -1.88 -3.16 1.10
C TYR A 6 -1.31 -2.71 -0.24
N PHE A 7 -2.14 -2.04 -1.04
CA PHE A 7 -1.79 -1.59 -2.38
C PHE A 7 -0.98 -0.31 -2.36
N GLY A 8 0.09 -0.27 -3.13
CA GLY A 8 0.91 0.93 -3.26
C GLY A 8 1.82 0.91 -4.47
N THR A 9 2.22 2.09 -4.95
CA THR A 9 3.27 2.21 -5.95
C THR A 9 4.66 1.99 -5.35
N TYR A 10 4.81 2.22 -4.03
CA TYR A 10 6.06 2.07 -3.27
C TYR A 10 7.28 2.68 -3.98
N ASN A 11 7.20 3.97 -4.26
CA ASN A 11 8.19 4.69 -5.08
C ASN A 11 8.90 5.85 -4.31
N PRO A 12 9.74 5.53 -3.29
CA PRO A 12 10.02 4.23 -2.69
C PRO A 12 9.05 3.82 -1.56
N ILE A 13 9.15 2.57 -1.11
CA ILE A 13 8.64 2.16 0.20
C ILE A 13 9.43 2.90 1.29
N HIS A 14 8.78 3.22 2.42
CA HIS A 14 9.38 3.96 3.53
C HIS A 14 8.88 3.45 4.89
N VAL A 15 9.49 3.91 5.98
CA VAL A 15 9.13 3.44 7.33
C VAL A 15 7.64 3.64 7.66
N GLY A 16 6.99 4.66 7.12
CA GLY A 16 5.55 4.87 7.30
C GLY A 16 4.71 3.72 6.75
N HIS A 17 5.06 3.16 5.58
CA HIS A 17 4.39 1.97 5.07
C HIS A 17 4.63 0.76 5.98
N MET A 18 5.86 0.60 6.48
CA MET A 18 6.21 -0.52 7.36
C MET A 18 5.51 -0.45 8.72
N ILE A 19 5.38 0.74 9.31
CA ILE A 19 4.65 0.96 10.56
C ILE A 19 3.20 0.51 10.41
N ILE A 20 2.52 0.95 9.34
CA ILE A 20 1.13 0.59 9.08
C ILE A 20 1.00 -0.91 8.78
N ALA A 21 1.84 -1.46 7.90
CA ALA A 21 1.80 -2.89 7.57
C ALA A 21 2.01 -3.77 8.81
N ASN A 22 2.98 -3.41 9.66
CA ASN A 22 3.24 -4.14 10.91
C ASN A 22 2.09 -4.00 11.91
N HIS A 23 1.52 -2.79 12.04
CA HIS A 23 0.36 -2.60 12.91
C HIS A 23 -0.81 -3.47 12.47
N MET A 24 -1.12 -3.49 11.18
CA MET A 24 -2.19 -4.33 10.63
C MET A 24 -1.91 -5.83 10.85
N ALA A 25 -0.67 -6.28 10.67
CA ALA A 25 -0.29 -7.69 10.85
C ALA A 25 -0.33 -8.16 12.31
N GLU A 26 -0.18 -7.25 13.28
CA GLU A 26 -0.09 -7.62 14.70
C GLU A 26 -1.33 -7.25 15.52
N PHE A 27 -2.11 -6.23 15.11
CA PHE A 27 -3.21 -5.70 15.91
C PHE A 27 -4.57 -5.77 15.21
N ALA A 28 -4.62 -6.10 13.91
CA ALA A 28 -5.86 -6.42 13.23
C ALA A 28 -6.08 -7.94 13.16
N ASP A 29 -7.29 -8.39 12.83
CA ASP A 29 -7.62 -9.81 12.66
C ASP A 29 -7.14 -10.33 11.28
N LEU A 30 -5.81 -10.28 11.07
CA LEU A 30 -5.13 -10.69 9.84
C LEU A 30 -3.97 -11.64 10.15
N ASP A 31 -3.86 -12.73 9.37
CA ASP A 31 -2.73 -13.66 9.47
C ASP A 31 -1.47 -13.10 8.80
N GLN A 32 -1.65 -12.39 7.69
CA GLN A 32 -0.58 -11.78 6.90
C GLN A 32 -1.02 -10.47 6.26
N VAL A 33 -0.04 -9.62 5.94
CA VAL A 33 -0.20 -8.45 5.09
C VAL A 33 0.63 -8.63 3.82
N TRP A 34 -0.03 -8.53 2.65
CA TRP A 34 0.67 -8.53 1.38
C TRP A 34 0.81 -7.11 0.84
N MET A 35 2.06 -6.67 0.70
CA MET A 35 2.43 -5.39 0.11
C MET A 35 2.34 -5.51 -1.41
N VAL A 36 1.18 -5.18 -1.99
CA VAL A 36 0.92 -5.33 -3.43
C VAL A 36 1.52 -4.15 -4.19
N VAL A 37 2.57 -4.43 -4.97
CA VAL A 37 3.21 -3.40 -5.80
C VAL A 37 2.36 -3.16 -7.05
N THR A 38 1.78 -1.96 -7.16
CA THR A 38 0.93 -1.56 -8.29
C THR A 38 1.77 -0.96 -9.42
N PRO A 39 1.80 -1.57 -10.62
CA PRO A 39 2.51 -1.04 -11.78
C PRO A 39 1.96 0.30 -12.24
N HIS A 40 0.64 0.39 -12.38
CA HIS A 40 -0.04 1.59 -12.81
C HIS A 40 -1.37 1.81 -12.08
N ASN A 41 -1.38 2.73 -11.13
CA ASN A 41 -2.60 3.20 -10.51
C ASN A 41 -3.33 4.15 -11.50
N PRO A 42 -4.58 3.86 -11.90
CA PRO A 42 -5.33 4.66 -12.89
C PRO A 42 -5.54 6.11 -12.45
N LEU A 43 -5.46 6.41 -11.15
CA LEU A 43 -5.64 7.75 -10.58
C LEU A 43 -4.33 8.55 -10.47
N LYS A 44 -3.16 7.97 -10.86
CA LYS A 44 -1.84 8.62 -10.73
C LYS A 44 -1.11 8.72 -12.07
N LYS A 45 -0.36 9.81 -12.27
CA LYS A 45 0.51 9.98 -13.44
C LYS A 45 1.71 9.02 -13.37
N LYS A 46 1.97 8.29 -14.46
CA LYS A 46 3.05 7.30 -14.56
C LYS A 46 4.46 7.91 -14.67
N ALA A 47 4.58 9.18 -15.04
CA ALA A 47 5.84 9.82 -15.48
C ALA A 47 6.99 9.87 -14.45
N THR A 48 6.76 9.56 -13.17
CA THR A 48 7.77 9.64 -12.10
C THR A 48 8.03 8.30 -11.41
N LEU A 49 7.47 7.21 -11.92
CA LEU A 49 7.65 5.90 -11.29
C LEU A 49 8.96 5.26 -11.76
N LEU A 50 9.74 4.73 -10.81
CA LEU A 50 10.77 3.74 -11.13
C LEU A 50 10.14 2.49 -11.74
N ASP A 51 10.96 1.73 -12.47
CA ASP A 51 10.59 0.42 -12.98
C ASP A 51 9.98 -0.47 -11.88
N ASP A 52 8.97 -1.24 -12.26
CA ASP A 52 8.17 -2.05 -11.35
C ASP A 52 9.03 -3.05 -10.56
N HIS A 53 10.06 -3.64 -11.21
CA HIS A 53 10.95 -4.60 -10.58
C HIS A 53 11.85 -3.95 -9.53
N HIS A 54 12.30 -2.71 -9.73
CA HIS A 54 13.05 -1.97 -8.71
C HIS A 54 12.19 -1.65 -7.50
N ARG A 55 10.92 -1.28 -7.72
CA ARG A 55 9.96 -1.01 -6.63
C ARG A 55 9.63 -2.29 -5.85
N LEU A 56 9.43 -3.40 -6.55
CA LEU A 56 9.24 -4.71 -5.92
C LEU A 56 10.48 -5.13 -5.11
N GLN A 57 11.69 -4.94 -5.65
CA GLN A 57 12.92 -5.24 -4.93
C GLN A 57 13.04 -4.42 -3.64
N MET A 58 12.67 -3.14 -3.66
CA MET A 58 12.65 -2.32 -2.44
C MET A 58 11.64 -2.83 -1.42
N VAL A 59 10.47 -3.28 -1.85
CA VAL A 59 9.47 -3.89 -0.94
C VAL A 59 10.01 -5.20 -0.37
N TYR A 60 10.65 -6.04 -1.17
CA TYR A 60 11.28 -7.26 -0.70
C TYR A 60 12.33 -6.97 0.39
N LEU A 61 13.26 -6.05 0.12
CA LEU A 61 14.30 -5.64 1.09
C LEU A 61 13.73 -5.04 2.39
N ALA A 62 12.58 -4.37 2.29
CA ALA A 62 11.91 -3.81 3.46
C ALA A 62 11.21 -4.87 4.31
N THR A 63 10.80 -6.00 3.72
CA THR A 63 9.92 -6.97 4.37
C THR A 63 10.57 -8.32 4.69
N GLU A 64 11.81 -8.57 4.25
CA GLU A 64 12.44 -9.89 4.35
C GLU A 64 12.60 -10.40 5.80
N ASP A 65 12.74 -9.48 6.77
CA ASP A 65 12.87 -9.81 8.19
C ASP A 65 11.52 -9.91 8.94
N TYR A 66 10.38 -9.71 8.22
CA TYR A 66 9.03 -9.67 8.80
C TYR A 66 8.18 -10.84 8.30
N PRO A 67 8.02 -11.93 9.06
CA PRO A 67 7.39 -13.17 8.58
C PRO A 67 5.91 -13.01 8.17
N LYS A 68 5.19 -12.06 8.76
CA LYS A 68 3.78 -11.79 8.46
C LYS A 68 3.59 -10.77 7.32
N ILE A 69 4.65 -10.08 6.87
CA ILE A 69 4.54 -9.07 5.82
C ILE A 69 5.24 -9.59 4.56
N LYS A 70 4.53 -9.66 3.44
CA LYS A 70 5.05 -10.26 2.20
C LYS A 70 4.97 -9.30 1.02
N PRO A 71 6.01 -9.22 0.17
CA PRO A 71 5.91 -8.53 -1.11
C PRO A 71 5.02 -9.32 -2.07
N SER A 72 4.28 -8.62 -2.94
CA SER A 72 3.43 -9.26 -3.94
C SER A 72 3.50 -8.52 -5.28
N ASP A 73 3.80 -9.28 -6.34
CA ASP A 73 3.84 -8.87 -7.74
C ASP A 73 2.56 -9.25 -8.50
N ILE A 74 1.50 -9.57 -7.77
CA ILE A 74 0.27 -10.14 -8.36
C ILE A 74 -0.31 -9.30 -9.50
N GLU A 75 -0.15 -7.96 -9.45
CA GLU A 75 -0.63 -7.05 -10.49
C GLU A 75 0.27 -6.95 -11.72
N PHE A 76 1.50 -7.49 -11.70
CA PHE A 76 2.45 -7.35 -12.82
C PHE A 76 1.97 -8.07 -14.09
N LYS A 77 1.21 -9.14 -13.93
CA LYS A 77 0.68 -9.94 -15.04
C LYS A 77 -0.79 -9.62 -15.38
N LEU A 78 -1.42 -8.71 -14.63
CA LEU A 78 -2.79 -8.31 -14.89
C LEU A 78 -2.86 -7.17 -15.92
N PRO A 79 -3.97 -7.07 -16.68
CA PRO A 79 -4.19 -5.97 -17.62
C PRO A 79 -4.11 -4.61 -16.93
N GLN A 80 -3.38 -3.68 -17.55
CA GLN A 80 -3.28 -2.29 -17.09
C GLN A 80 -4.33 -1.39 -17.78
N PRO A 81 -4.84 -0.36 -17.10
CA PRO A 81 -4.55 0.02 -15.71
C PRO A 81 -5.14 -0.98 -14.71
N ASN A 82 -4.42 -1.16 -13.58
CA ASN A 82 -4.81 -2.12 -12.56
C ASN A 82 -5.99 -1.59 -11.73
N TYR A 83 -7.10 -2.29 -11.75
CA TYR A 83 -8.27 -2.00 -10.92
C TYR A 83 -8.34 -2.99 -9.76
N THR A 84 -8.48 -2.50 -8.54
CA THR A 84 -8.49 -3.32 -7.31
C THR A 84 -9.48 -4.47 -7.37
N VAL A 85 -10.70 -4.25 -7.89
CA VAL A 85 -11.71 -5.30 -8.01
C VAL A 85 -11.23 -6.48 -8.88
N ASN A 86 -10.50 -6.21 -9.98
CA ASN A 86 -9.99 -7.26 -10.85
C ASN A 86 -8.88 -8.07 -10.15
N THR A 87 -8.03 -7.39 -9.35
CA THR A 87 -6.98 -8.04 -8.57
C THR A 87 -7.57 -8.93 -7.49
N LEU A 88 -8.62 -8.47 -6.81
CA LEU A 88 -9.33 -9.25 -5.78
C LEU A 88 -9.94 -10.52 -6.36
N VAL A 89 -10.65 -10.43 -7.50
CA VAL A 89 -11.24 -11.59 -8.19
C VAL A 89 -10.14 -12.59 -8.59
N HIS A 90 -9.06 -12.10 -9.20
CA HIS A 90 -7.94 -12.96 -9.60
C HIS A 90 -7.29 -13.67 -8.39
N LEU A 91 -7.13 -12.97 -7.26
CA LEU A 91 -6.60 -13.56 -6.04
C LEU A 91 -7.53 -14.63 -5.47
N GLN A 92 -8.84 -14.39 -5.46
CA GLN A 92 -9.83 -15.35 -4.98
C GLN A 92 -9.84 -16.63 -5.82
N GLU A 93 -9.71 -16.51 -7.14
CA GLU A 93 -9.59 -17.65 -8.04
C GLU A 93 -8.28 -18.44 -7.82
N LYS A 94 -7.17 -17.72 -7.64
CA LYS A 94 -5.85 -18.33 -7.47
C LYS A 94 -5.63 -18.97 -6.11
N TYR A 95 -6.25 -18.41 -5.06
CA TYR A 95 -6.12 -18.86 -3.67
C TYR A 95 -7.49 -19.03 -3.00
N PRO A 96 -8.29 -20.04 -3.41
CA PRO A 96 -9.69 -20.18 -2.98
C PRO A 96 -9.86 -20.46 -1.48
N THR A 97 -8.80 -20.85 -0.79
CA THR A 97 -8.81 -21.11 0.67
C THR A 97 -8.41 -19.89 1.51
N HIS A 98 -8.10 -18.76 0.87
CA HIS A 98 -7.73 -17.54 1.55
C HIS A 98 -8.88 -16.54 1.55
N GLU A 99 -8.98 -15.78 2.61
CA GLU A 99 -9.87 -14.63 2.73
C GLU A 99 -9.05 -13.37 2.53
N PHE A 100 -9.43 -12.56 1.55
CA PHE A 100 -8.73 -11.32 1.23
C PHE A 100 -9.50 -10.10 1.75
N SER A 101 -8.77 -9.15 2.32
CA SER A 101 -9.29 -7.88 2.80
C SER A 101 -8.43 -6.73 2.26
N LEU A 102 -8.97 -5.52 2.19
CA LEU A 102 -8.20 -4.34 1.80
C LEU A 102 -7.64 -3.62 3.01
N ILE A 103 -6.44 -3.06 2.87
CA ILE A 103 -5.86 -2.10 3.80
C ILE A 103 -5.72 -0.77 3.07
N MET A 104 -6.31 0.30 3.62
CA MET A 104 -6.21 1.64 3.02
C MET A 104 -6.24 2.75 4.07
N GLY A 105 -5.74 3.92 3.71
CA GLY A 105 -5.90 5.13 4.51
C GLY A 105 -7.28 5.76 4.36
N GLU A 106 -7.70 6.58 5.32
CA GLU A 106 -8.96 7.32 5.28
C GLU A 106 -9.12 8.16 4.01
N ASP A 107 -8.04 8.69 3.45
CA ASP A 107 -8.02 9.45 2.20
C ASP A 107 -8.50 8.61 1.00
N ASN A 108 -8.20 7.31 0.97
CA ASN A 108 -8.71 6.39 -0.03
C ASN A 108 -10.16 6.00 0.23
N LEU A 109 -10.57 5.82 1.48
CA LEU A 109 -11.96 5.54 1.83
C LEU A 109 -12.89 6.68 1.35
N LYS A 110 -12.49 7.94 1.53
CA LYS A 110 -13.22 9.12 1.02
C LYS A 110 -13.49 9.04 -0.49
N THR A 111 -12.56 8.48 -1.24
CA THR A 111 -12.63 8.42 -2.71
C THR A 111 -13.02 7.03 -3.24
N LEU A 112 -13.33 6.08 -2.37
CA LEU A 112 -13.66 4.69 -2.75
C LEU A 112 -14.83 4.63 -3.73
N HIS A 113 -15.84 5.52 -3.59
CA HIS A 113 -16.97 5.62 -4.49
C HIS A 113 -16.59 5.94 -5.95
N LYS A 114 -15.35 6.39 -6.22
CA LYS A 114 -14.80 6.62 -7.56
C LYS A 114 -14.08 5.40 -8.14
N TRP A 115 -13.92 4.35 -7.34
CA TRP A 115 -13.23 3.16 -7.79
C TRP A 115 -14.17 2.29 -8.64
N LYS A 116 -13.59 1.61 -9.61
CA LYS A 116 -14.36 0.72 -10.48
C LYS A 116 -15.04 -0.38 -9.66
N ASN A 117 -16.36 -0.47 -9.79
CA ASN A 117 -17.21 -1.47 -9.11
C ASN A 117 -16.97 -1.50 -7.59
N TYR A 118 -16.88 -0.32 -6.96
CA TYR A 118 -16.60 -0.21 -5.52
C TYR A 118 -17.69 -0.88 -4.66
N GLU A 119 -18.94 -0.94 -5.14
CA GLU A 119 -20.04 -1.64 -4.47
C GLU A 119 -19.71 -3.14 -4.31
N VAL A 120 -19.15 -3.78 -5.36
CA VAL A 120 -18.70 -5.18 -5.30
C VAL A 120 -17.61 -5.37 -4.24
N ILE A 121 -16.71 -4.39 -4.11
CA ILE A 121 -15.67 -4.43 -3.08
C ILE A 121 -16.32 -4.38 -1.69
N LEU A 122 -17.24 -3.44 -1.44
CA LEU A 122 -17.93 -3.29 -0.16
C LEU A 122 -18.81 -4.49 0.19
N ASP A 123 -19.43 -5.13 -0.80
CA ASP A 123 -20.32 -6.27 -0.56
C ASP A 123 -19.55 -7.55 -0.17
N HIS A 124 -18.34 -7.73 -0.71
CA HIS A 124 -17.63 -9.01 -0.61
C HIS A 124 -16.38 -9.00 0.24
N TYR A 125 -15.72 -7.84 0.44
CA TYR A 125 -14.41 -7.77 1.09
C TYR A 125 -14.43 -6.84 2.31
N ASP A 126 -13.76 -7.26 3.38
CA ASP A 126 -13.53 -6.40 4.55
C ASP A 126 -12.46 -5.35 4.21
N ILE A 127 -12.64 -4.14 4.75
CA ILE A 127 -11.75 -3.00 4.50
C ILE A 127 -11.22 -2.49 5.84
N TYR A 128 -9.93 -2.65 6.08
CA TYR A 128 -9.23 -2.13 7.25
C TYR A 128 -8.68 -0.74 6.94
N VAL A 129 -9.14 0.25 7.71
CA VAL A 129 -8.84 1.66 7.44
C VAL A 129 -7.99 2.24 8.55
N TYR A 130 -6.82 2.77 8.19
CA TYR A 130 -5.95 3.48 9.14
C TYR A 130 -6.13 5.00 9.03
N PRO A 131 -5.95 5.74 10.15
CA PRO A 131 -6.16 7.17 10.19
C PRO A 131 -5.12 7.93 9.35
N ARG A 132 -5.55 9.04 8.78
CA ARG A 132 -4.70 10.06 8.16
C ARG A 132 -5.05 11.41 8.72
N ILE A 133 -4.06 12.31 8.87
CA ILE A 133 -4.38 13.71 9.17
C ILE A 133 -5.09 14.28 7.93
N SER A 134 -6.32 14.72 8.13
CA SER A 134 -7.05 15.52 7.16
C SER A 134 -7.46 16.82 7.82
N GLU A 135 -7.30 17.93 7.11
CA GLU A 135 -7.70 19.27 7.59
C GLU A 135 -9.21 19.40 7.80
N GLU A 136 -9.99 18.46 7.29
CA GLU A 136 -11.45 18.44 7.40
C GLU A 136 -11.88 17.18 8.16
N ALA A 137 -12.54 17.39 9.29
CA ALA A 137 -13.31 16.35 9.99
C ALA A 137 -14.56 16.02 9.15
N GLU A 138 -14.37 15.41 7.99
CA GLU A 138 -15.48 15.01 7.12
C GLU A 138 -16.16 13.77 7.65
N ASN A 139 -17.48 13.84 7.67
CA ASN A 139 -18.30 12.67 7.87
C ASN A 139 -18.18 11.74 6.66
N ILE A 140 -17.31 10.73 6.76
CA ILE A 140 -17.16 9.71 5.72
C ILE A 140 -18.29 8.71 5.95
N GLU A 141 -19.35 8.79 5.15
CA GLU A 141 -20.52 7.92 5.22
C GLU A 141 -20.15 6.43 5.29
N LEU A 142 -19.14 6.03 4.52
CA LEU A 142 -18.66 4.65 4.46
C LEU A 142 -18.02 4.13 5.77
N LYS A 143 -17.67 5.00 6.73
CA LYS A 143 -17.16 4.56 8.05
C LYS A 143 -18.15 3.71 8.84
N SER A 144 -19.44 3.88 8.61
CA SER A 144 -20.51 3.11 9.28
C SER A 144 -20.88 1.81 8.55
N HIS A 145 -20.23 1.53 7.41
CA HIS A 145 -20.50 0.31 6.64
C HIS A 145 -20.00 -0.94 7.41
N PRO A 146 -20.78 -2.04 7.51
CA PRO A 146 -20.41 -3.22 8.31
C PRO A 146 -19.11 -3.91 7.85
N LYS A 147 -18.68 -3.72 6.62
CA LYS A 147 -17.42 -4.24 6.08
C LYS A 147 -16.23 -3.29 6.25
N VAL A 148 -16.43 -2.11 6.86
CA VAL A 148 -15.37 -1.12 7.07
C VAL A 148 -14.97 -1.12 8.55
N HIS A 149 -13.71 -1.46 8.80
CA HIS A 149 -13.13 -1.56 10.14
C HIS A 149 -12.11 -0.44 10.33
N ILE A 150 -12.45 0.54 11.17
CA ILE A 150 -11.51 1.62 11.51
C ILE A 150 -10.54 1.11 12.56
N ILE A 151 -9.25 1.13 12.23
CA ILE A 151 -8.17 0.64 13.08
C ILE A 151 -7.46 1.82 13.74
N ASP A 152 -7.25 1.74 15.04
CA ASP A 152 -6.49 2.74 15.81
C ASP A 152 -4.98 2.56 15.59
N ALA A 153 -4.54 2.82 14.36
CA ALA A 153 -3.14 2.71 13.96
C ALA A 153 -2.40 4.03 14.16
N PRO A 154 -1.07 4.00 14.35
CA PRO A 154 -0.27 5.21 14.47
C PRO A 154 -0.45 6.14 13.25
N ILE A 155 -0.61 7.43 13.50
CA ILE A 155 -0.66 8.44 12.44
C ILE A 155 0.77 8.70 11.96
N VAL A 156 1.00 8.50 10.66
CA VAL A 156 2.33 8.69 10.04
C VAL A 156 2.21 9.59 8.82
N GLU A 157 2.87 10.74 8.86
CA GLU A 157 2.89 11.72 7.77
C GLU A 157 4.20 11.68 6.97
N ILE A 158 4.51 10.53 6.41
CA ILE A 158 5.65 10.39 5.48
C ILE A 158 5.10 10.06 4.10
N SER A 159 5.59 10.76 3.07
CA SER A 159 5.21 10.46 1.69
C SER A 159 6.43 10.13 0.83
N SER A 160 6.25 9.22 -0.12
CA SER A 160 7.28 8.89 -1.11
C SER A 160 7.68 10.13 -1.95
N THR A 161 6.76 11.08 -2.17
CA THR A 161 7.05 12.33 -2.87
C THR A 161 8.02 13.20 -2.08
N PHE A 162 7.79 13.37 -0.79
CA PHE A 162 8.72 14.09 0.10
C PHE A 162 10.11 13.45 0.07
N ILE A 163 10.19 12.12 0.17
CA ILE A 163 11.45 11.38 0.12
C ILE A 163 12.19 11.62 -1.19
N ARG A 164 11.52 11.47 -2.35
CA ARG A 164 12.15 11.70 -3.66
C ARG A 164 12.67 13.14 -3.82
N ASN A 165 11.88 14.12 -3.43
CA ASN A 165 12.30 15.53 -3.49
C ASN A 165 13.50 15.79 -2.59
N SER A 166 13.50 15.25 -1.38
CA SER A 166 14.61 15.39 -0.45
C SER A 166 15.90 14.76 -0.97
N ILE A 167 15.83 13.57 -1.60
CA ILE A 167 17.00 12.93 -2.25
C ILE A 167 17.53 13.82 -3.37
N LYS A 168 16.64 14.34 -4.23
CA LYS A 168 17.00 15.23 -5.32
C LYS A 168 17.69 16.51 -4.84
N GLU A 169 17.28 17.02 -3.69
CA GLU A 169 17.89 18.18 -3.03
C GLU A 169 19.17 17.85 -2.23
N GLY A 170 19.62 16.60 -2.24
CA GLY A 170 20.81 16.17 -1.49
C GLY A 170 20.62 16.15 0.03
N LYS A 171 19.38 16.08 0.51
CA LYS A 171 19.07 16.00 1.94
C LYS A 171 19.28 14.57 2.47
N ASN A 172 19.78 14.46 3.69
CA ASN A 172 19.86 13.18 4.36
C ASN A 172 18.49 12.77 4.93
N ILE A 173 17.86 11.79 4.29
CA ILE A 173 16.56 11.23 4.68
C ILE A 173 16.65 9.73 5.03
N GLN A 174 17.86 9.24 5.22
CA GLN A 174 18.11 7.84 5.56
C GLN A 174 17.24 7.30 6.73
N PRO A 175 16.98 8.07 7.81
CA PRO A 175 16.11 7.59 8.90
C PRO A 175 14.66 7.34 8.50
N LEU A 176 14.20 7.82 7.34
CA LEU A 176 12.83 7.64 6.85
C LEU A 176 12.66 6.38 6.00
N LEU A 177 13.73 5.65 5.76
CA LEU A 177 13.77 4.44 4.93
C LEU A 177 14.29 3.25 5.73
N PRO A 178 13.79 2.02 5.48
CA PRO A 178 14.50 0.83 5.93
C PRO A 178 15.94 0.83 5.41
N SER A 179 16.91 0.42 6.22
CA SER A 179 18.35 0.56 5.88
C SER A 179 18.72 -0.09 4.55
N LYS A 180 18.26 -1.32 4.29
CA LYS A 180 18.52 -2.03 3.03
C LYS A 180 17.87 -1.34 1.82
N VAL A 181 16.75 -0.66 2.01
CA VAL A 181 16.10 0.14 0.95
C VAL A 181 16.94 1.39 0.65
N TRP A 182 17.45 2.07 1.69
CA TRP A 182 18.34 3.20 1.49
C TRP A 182 19.62 2.80 0.75
N GLU A 183 20.28 1.72 1.16
CA GLU A 183 21.48 1.19 0.50
C GLU A 183 21.22 0.89 -0.97
N TYR A 184 20.05 0.29 -1.29
CA TYR A 184 19.66 -0.01 -2.66
C TYR A 184 19.42 1.24 -3.50
N ILE A 185 18.75 2.26 -2.94
CA ILE A 185 18.51 3.55 -3.60
C ILE A 185 19.84 4.27 -3.87
N ASP A 186 20.72 4.32 -2.87
CA ASP A 186 22.00 5.04 -2.96
C ASP A 186 22.95 4.39 -3.96
N HIS A 187 23.09 3.06 -3.92
CA HIS A 187 23.92 2.28 -4.84
C HIS A 187 23.49 2.47 -6.31
N ASN A 188 22.20 2.50 -6.57
CA ASN A 188 21.65 2.65 -7.92
C ASN A 188 21.45 4.11 -8.35
N ASN A 189 21.79 5.08 -7.50
CA ASN A 189 21.59 6.51 -7.73
C ASN A 189 20.14 6.90 -8.07
N PHE A 190 19.15 6.20 -7.52
CA PHE A 190 17.75 6.50 -7.76
C PHE A 190 17.35 7.83 -7.15
N TYR A 191 16.45 8.54 -7.83
CA TYR A 191 15.86 9.82 -7.43
C TYR A 191 16.85 11.01 -7.31
N LYS A 192 18.12 10.85 -7.68
CA LYS A 192 19.14 11.93 -7.59
C LYS A 192 19.06 12.94 -8.74
N LYS A 193 18.23 12.71 -9.76
CA LYS A 193 18.08 13.61 -10.94
C LYS A 193 16.69 14.21 -11.00
#